data_079ead4318f54db03d869d9e176e28a0
#
_entry.id   079ead4318f54db03d869d9e176e28a0
#
_cell.length_a   1.000
_cell.length_b   1.000
_cell.length_c   1.000
_cell.angle_alpha   90.00
_cell.angle_beta   90.00
_cell.angle_gamma   90.00
#
_symmetry.space_group_name_H-M   'P 1'
#
loop_
_entity.id
_entity.type
_entity.pdbx_description
1 polymer ?
#
loop_
_entity_poly.entity_id
_entity_poly.type
_entity_poly.pdbx_seq_one_letter_code
_entity_poly.pdbx_strand_id
1 'polypeptide(L)'
;GGELYWFLNVNSILLVLGGTIAATLVNYPLKVFLGVGSILKNVFVKERFDYIQTIEQLVQKAEKSRKDGILSLEGELDQIESKFLRKGIELAINERDSARLRDYLRMEMNNIMNRHISGQEIFLYMGSYAPAFGMLGTVLGLIVMMNNFGGSGDETLDFDVAAKFAELLGGMGLALITTFYGVLFANLIFLPIGGKLKRKSE
;
A
#
# COMPACT_ATOMS: atom_id res chain seq x y z
N GLY A 1 6.14 12.14 33.60
CA GLY A 1 6.01 11.35 32.38
C GLY A 1 4.54 11.14 32.09
N GLY A 2 4.09 11.60 30.92
CA GLY A 2 2.70 11.38 30.50
C GLY A 2 2.48 9.88 30.21
N GLU A 3 1.32 9.39 30.57
CA GLU A 3 0.96 7.99 30.36
C GLU A 3 0.64 7.79 28.87
N LEU A 4 1.22 6.78 28.25
CA LEU A 4 1.11 6.48 26.81
C LEU A 4 -0.34 6.31 26.33
N TYR A 5 -1.25 5.94 27.23
CA TYR A 5 -2.65 5.76 26.86
C TYR A 5 -3.38 7.08 26.52
N TRP A 6 -2.85 8.25 26.90
CA TRP A 6 -3.41 9.54 26.50
C TRP A 6 -3.38 9.75 24.98
N PHE A 7 -2.44 9.08 24.30
CA PHE A 7 -2.36 9.11 22.84
C PHE A 7 -3.30 8.10 22.16
N LEU A 8 -3.95 7.20 22.91
CA LEU A 8 -4.87 6.21 22.35
C LEU A 8 -6.30 6.79 22.28
N ASN A 9 -6.68 7.29 21.12
CA ASN A 9 -8.03 7.74 20.85
C ASN A 9 -8.62 6.99 19.65
N VAL A 10 -9.56 6.07 19.93
CA VAL A 10 -10.14 5.20 18.90
C VAL A 10 -10.90 6.01 17.85
N ASN A 11 -11.60 7.06 18.23
CA ASN A 11 -12.36 7.91 17.30
C ASN A 11 -11.43 8.61 16.30
N SER A 12 -10.28 9.11 16.79
CA SER A 12 -9.26 9.75 15.95
C SER A 12 -8.64 8.76 14.98
N ILE A 13 -8.33 7.54 15.44
CA ILE A 13 -7.80 6.46 14.57
C ILE A 13 -8.82 6.09 13.49
N LEU A 14 -10.09 5.88 13.87
CA LEU A 14 -11.17 5.55 12.94
C LEU A 14 -11.39 6.66 11.89
N LEU A 15 -11.35 7.91 12.31
CA LEU A 15 -11.48 9.05 11.38
C LEU A 15 -10.34 9.07 10.36
N VAL A 16 -9.10 8.96 10.81
CA VAL A 16 -7.93 9.07 9.93
C VAL A 16 -7.79 7.83 9.05
N LEU A 17 -7.81 6.63 9.62
CA LEU A 17 -7.69 5.39 8.84
C LEU A 17 -8.93 5.14 7.99
N GLY A 18 -10.13 5.32 8.55
CA GLY A 18 -11.38 5.13 7.83
C GLY A 18 -11.50 6.10 6.65
N GLY A 19 -11.19 7.38 6.85
CA GLY A 19 -11.16 8.38 5.79
C GLY A 19 -10.12 8.06 4.72
N THR A 20 -8.91 7.68 5.13
CA THR A 20 -7.82 7.30 4.20
C THR A 20 -8.23 6.09 3.36
N ILE A 21 -8.78 5.05 3.99
CA ILE A 21 -9.26 3.84 3.30
C ILE A 21 -10.41 4.19 2.35
N ALA A 22 -11.40 4.96 2.82
CA ALA A 22 -12.54 5.36 2.00
C ALA A 22 -12.09 6.15 0.76
N ALA A 23 -11.22 7.14 0.91
CA ALA A 23 -10.66 7.91 -0.21
C ALA A 23 -9.87 7.02 -1.19
N THR A 24 -9.12 6.04 -0.67
CA THR A 24 -8.38 5.09 -1.49
C THR A 24 -9.33 4.18 -2.28
N LEU A 25 -10.43 3.73 -1.67
CA LEU A 25 -11.45 2.91 -2.33
C LEU A 25 -12.22 3.65 -3.42
N VAL A 26 -12.37 4.97 -3.30
CA VAL A 26 -12.93 5.81 -4.38
C VAL A 26 -11.96 5.90 -5.56
N ASN A 27 -10.66 5.96 -5.28
CA ASN A 27 -9.62 6.12 -6.29
C ASN A 27 -9.28 4.79 -7.02
N TYR A 28 -9.38 3.65 -6.32
CA TYR A 28 -8.99 2.35 -6.86
C TYR A 28 -10.13 1.32 -6.81
N PRO A 29 -10.26 0.46 -7.85
CA PRO A 29 -11.22 -0.64 -7.82
C PRO A 29 -10.99 -1.56 -6.62
N LEU A 30 -12.09 -2.05 -6.03
CA LEU A 30 -12.06 -2.89 -4.83
C LEU A 30 -11.16 -4.13 -4.97
N LYS A 31 -11.12 -4.73 -6.19
CA LYS A 31 -10.25 -5.88 -6.49
C LYS A 31 -8.77 -5.56 -6.32
N VAL A 32 -8.35 -4.37 -6.72
CA VAL A 32 -6.95 -3.91 -6.61
C VAL A 32 -6.62 -3.63 -5.14
N PHE A 33 -7.54 -2.97 -4.42
CA PHE A 33 -7.38 -2.69 -3.00
C PHE A 33 -7.29 -3.96 -2.15
N LEU A 34 -8.13 -4.96 -2.39
CA LEU A 34 -8.06 -6.26 -1.69
C LEU A 34 -6.75 -7.01 -1.97
N GLY A 35 -6.15 -6.79 -3.14
CA GLY A 35 -4.82 -7.30 -3.49
C GLY A 35 -3.69 -6.72 -2.63
N VAL A 36 -3.90 -5.57 -1.98
CA VAL A 36 -2.90 -4.91 -1.12
C VAL A 36 -2.43 -5.81 0.03
N GLY A 37 -3.30 -6.65 0.58
CA GLY A 37 -2.92 -7.62 1.61
C GLY A 37 -1.84 -8.61 1.16
N SER A 38 -1.90 -9.10 -0.08
CA SER A 38 -0.88 -9.97 -0.67
C SER A 38 0.43 -9.19 -0.97
N ILE A 39 0.30 -7.93 -1.34
CA ILE A 39 1.44 -7.05 -1.60
C ILE A 39 2.19 -6.78 -0.28
N LEU A 40 1.49 -6.53 0.82
CA LEU A 40 2.08 -6.39 2.16
C LEU A 40 2.89 -7.62 2.57
N LYS A 41 2.36 -8.82 2.33
CA LYS A 41 3.11 -10.06 2.58
C LYS A 41 4.44 -10.07 1.83
N ASN A 42 4.44 -9.66 0.57
CA ASN A 42 5.65 -9.61 -0.27
C ASN A 42 6.66 -8.54 0.20
N VAL A 43 6.22 -7.48 0.87
CA VAL A 43 7.13 -6.47 1.47
C VAL A 43 8.05 -7.09 2.50
N PHE A 44 7.56 -8.06 3.27
CA PHE A 44 8.29 -8.70 4.37
C PHE A 44 9.01 -9.99 3.95
N VAL A 45 8.61 -10.62 2.84
CA VAL A 45 9.26 -11.82 2.33
C VAL A 45 10.51 -11.42 1.54
N LYS A 46 11.64 -11.99 1.95
CA LYS A 46 12.93 -11.83 1.28
C LYS A 46 12.97 -12.81 0.10
N GLU A 47 12.64 -12.38 -1.09
CA GLU A 47 12.94 -13.15 -2.29
C GLU A 47 14.45 -13.05 -2.56
N ARG A 48 15.15 -14.16 -2.40
CA ARG A 48 16.53 -14.31 -2.88
C ARG A 48 16.44 -14.70 -4.36
N PHE A 49 16.56 -13.73 -5.23
CA PHE A 49 16.72 -14.00 -6.65
C PHE A 49 18.19 -14.33 -6.92
N ASP A 50 18.48 -15.58 -7.20
CA ASP A 50 19.82 -15.99 -7.60
C ASP A 50 19.96 -15.80 -9.12
N TYR A 51 20.50 -14.64 -9.49
CA TYR A 51 20.73 -14.31 -10.91
C TYR A 51 21.67 -15.28 -11.58
N ILE A 52 22.69 -15.79 -10.88
CA ILE A 52 23.69 -16.71 -11.44
C ILE A 52 23.01 -18.03 -11.79
N GLN A 53 22.27 -18.60 -10.86
CA GLN A 53 21.54 -19.84 -11.09
C GLN A 53 20.51 -19.71 -12.23
N THR A 54 19.84 -18.57 -12.34
CA THR A 54 18.88 -18.31 -13.43
C THR A 54 19.59 -18.24 -14.79
N ILE A 55 20.75 -17.60 -14.86
CA ILE A 55 21.55 -17.52 -16.09
C ILE A 55 22.03 -18.91 -16.47
N GLU A 56 22.56 -19.72 -15.55
CA GLU A 56 23.00 -21.08 -15.80
C GLU A 56 21.85 -21.96 -16.33
N GLN A 57 20.67 -21.86 -15.74
CA GLN A 57 19.47 -22.57 -16.24
C GLN A 57 19.12 -22.15 -17.67
N LEU A 58 19.19 -20.86 -17.99
CA LEU A 58 18.92 -20.36 -19.34
C LEU A 58 19.92 -20.87 -20.34
N VAL A 59 21.21 -20.87 -19.99
CA VAL A 59 22.29 -21.39 -20.85
C VAL A 59 22.08 -22.88 -21.13
N GLN A 60 21.84 -23.69 -20.09
CA GLN A 60 21.58 -25.13 -20.25
C GLN A 60 20.39 -25.41 -21.17
N LYS A 61 19.29 -24.65 -21.00
CA LYS A 61 18.10 -24.79 -21.85
C LYS A 61 18.37 -24.36 -23.29
N ALA A 62 19.15 -23.31 -23.49
CA ALA A 62 19.56 -22.86 -24.83
C ALA A 62 20.44 -23.91 -25.54
N GLU A 63 21.38 -24.53 -24.82
CA GLU A 63 22.21 -25.61 -25.37
C GLU A 63 21.41 -26.85 -25.72
N LYS A 64 20.44 -27.24 -24.85
CA LYS A 64 19.55 -28.38 -25.14
C LYS A 64 18.65 -28.08 -26.32
N SER A 65 18.04 -26.91 -26.39
CA SER A 65 17.24 -26.49 -27.54
C SER A 65 18.01 -26.50 -28.85
N ARG A 66 19.31 -26.17 -28.80
CA ARG A 66 20.21 -26.20 -29.99
C ARG A 66 20.55 -27.62 -30.45
N LYS A 67 20.70 -28.58 -29.51
CA LYS A 67 21.04 -29.98 -29.80
C LYS A 67 19.81 -30.80 -30.19
N ASP A 68 18.76 -30.72 -29.41
CA ASP A 68 17.61 -31.64 -29.47
C ASP A 68 16.34 -30.96 -30.04
N GLY A 69 16.46 -29.67 -30.41
CA GLY A 69 15.34 -28.86 -30.86
C GLY A 69 14.53 -28.25 -29.72
N ILE A 70 13.79 -27.16 -30.01
CA ILE A 70 13.05 -26.38 -28.98
C ILE A 70 11.94 -27.17 -28.31
N LEU A 71 11.33 -28.15 -29.00
CA LEU A 71 10.28 -29.02 -28.46
C LEU A 71 10.78 -29.92 -27.32
N SER A 72 12.08 -30.17 -27.21
CA SER A 72 12.65 -30.95 -26.11
C SER A 72 12.53 -30.26 -24.75
N LEU A 73 12.21 -28.96 -24.72
CA LEU A 73 12.02 -28.19 -23.51
C LEU A 73 10.61 -28.33 -22.92
N GLU A 74 9.64 -28.87 -23.69
CA GLU A 74 8.24 -28.99 -23.24
C GLU A 74 8.12 -29.88 -21.98
N GLY A 75 8.86 -30.99 -21.94
CA GLY A 75 8.88 -31.89 -20.77
C GLY A 75 9.54 -31.32 -19.51
N GLU A 76 10.24 -30.18 -19.62
CA GLU A 76 10.92 -29.53 -18.49
C GLU A 76 10.19 -28.30 -17.95
N LEU A 77 9.07 -27.90 -18.58
CA LEU A 77 8.30 -26.71 -18.18
C LEU A 77 7.84 -26.77 -16.72
N ASP A 78 7.46 -27.95 -16.26
CA ASP A 78 6.96 -28.16 -14.89
C ASP A 78 8.05 -28.04 -13.82
N GLN A 79 9.31 -28.17 -14.19
CA GLN A 79 10.45 -28.06 -13.28
C GLN A 79 10.92 -26.61 -13.10
N ILE A 80 10.37 -25.67 -13.87
CA ILE A 80 10.77 -24.27 -13.83
C ILE A 80 9.97 -23.53 -12.75
N GLU A 81 10.63 -23.12 -11.69
CA GLU A 81 10.01 -22.40 -10.57
C GLU A 81 9.54 -20.99 -10.96
N SER A 82 10.32 -20.30 -11.78
CA SER A 82 10.00 -18.94 -12.23
C SER A 82 8.84 -18.96 -13.23
N LYS A 83 7.69 -18.39 -12.83
CA LYS A 83 6.50 -18.28 -13.71
C LYS A 83 6.78 -17.51 -14.99
N PHE A 84 7.61 -16.46 -14.92
CA PHE A 84 7.98 -15.66 -16.08
C PHE A 84 8.84 -16.47 -17.06
N LEU A 85 9.86 -17.18 -16.56
CA LEU A 85 10.74 -18.01 -17.37
C LEU A 85 9.96 -19.18 -18.00
N ARG A 86 9.10 -19.86 -17.22
CA ARG A 86 8.24 -20.94 -17.72
C ARG A 86 7.36 -20.47 -18.89
N LYS A 87 6.66 -19.35 -18.72
CA LYS A 87 5.80 -18.76 -19.74
C LYS A 87 6.62 -18.31 -20.97
N GLY A 88 7.83 -17.78 -20.75
CA GLY A 88 8.72 -17.38 -21.82
C GLY A 88 9.17 -18.58 -22.69
N ILE A 89 9.51 -19.72 -22.07
CA ILE A 89 9.88 -20.94 -22.78
C ILE A 89 8.67 -21.56 -23.48
N GLU A 90 7.51 -21.61 -22.84
CA GLU A 90 6.26 -22.06 -23.45
C GLU A 90 5.93 -21.26 -24.72
N LEU A 91 6.06 -19.93 -24.65
CA LEU A 91 5.88 -19.07 -25.82
C LEU A 91 6.94 -19.34 -26.89
N ALA A 92 8.20 -19.58 -26.51
CA ALA A 92 9.27 -19.88 -27.45
C ALA A 92 9.07 -21.22 -28.19
N ILE A 93 8.43 -22.20 -27.56
CA ILE A 93 8.05 -23.47 -28.18
C ILE A 93 6.96 -23.25 -29.24
N ASN A 94 5.99 -22.37 -28.96
CA ASN A 94 4.81 -22.17 -29.79
C ASN A 94 5.02 -21.11 -30.89
N GLU A 95 5.93 -20.13 -30.70
CA GLU A 95 6.15 -19.04 -31.64
C GLU A 95 7.51 -19.19 -32.33
N ARG A 96 7.49 -19.33 -33.65
CA ARG A 96 8.69 -19.47 -34.47
C ARG A 96 9.35 -18.15 -34.83
N ASP A 97 8.57 -17.04 -34.75
CA ASP A 97 9.09 -15.71 -35.07
C ASP A 97 9.71 -15.07 -33.81
N SER A 98 11.04 -14.93 -33.87
CA SER A 98 11.80 -14.32 -32.75
C SER A 98 11.44 -12.87 -32.48
N ALA A 99 10.95 -12.12 -33.46
CA ALA A 99 10.52 -10.74 -33.26
C ALA A 99 9.21 -10.70 -32.46
N ARG A 100 8.24 -11.52 -32.85
CA ARG A 100 6.97 -11.66 -32.10
C ARG A 100 7.20 -12.16 -30.68
N LEU A 101 8.04 -13.15 -30.49
CA LEU A 101 8.39 -13.66 -29.16
C LEU A 101 8.94 -12.55 -28.27
N ARG A 102 9.84 -11.72 -28.81
CA ARG A 102 10.42 -10.59 -28.08
C ARG A 102 9.34 -9.57 -27.68
N ASP A 103 8.41 -9.28 -28.58
CA ASP A 103 7.33 -8.33 -28.30
C ASP A 103 6.36 -8.87 -27.25
N TYR A 104 6.01 -10.16 -27.27
CA TYR A 104 5.22 -10.81 -26.23
C TYR A 104 5.91 -10.75 -24.87
N LEU A 105 7.19 -11.05 -24.78
CA LEU A 105 7.95 -11.01 -23.54
C LEU A 105 8.05 -9.58 -22.98
N ARG A 106 8.26 -8.59 -23.85
CA ARG A 106 8.24 -7.18 -23.45
C ARG A 106 6.88 -6.75 -22.92
N MET A 107 5.81 -7.14 -23.57
CA MET A 107 4.45 -6.85 -23.13
C MET A 107 4.16 -7.48 -21.76
N GLU A 108 4.56 -8.74 -21.56
CA GLU A 108 4.38 -9.43 -20.27
C GLU A 108 5.19 -8.77 -19.16
N MET A 109 6.45 -8.39 -19.44
CA MET A 109 7.28 -7.65 -18.50
C MET A 109 6.65 -6.30 -18.12
N ASN A 110 6.12 -5.55 -19.09
CA ASN A 110 5.42 -4.30 -18.84
C ASN A 110 4.15 -4.51 -18.00
N ASN A 111 3.41 -5.59 -18.25
CA ASN A 111 2.22 -5.93 -17.44
C ASN A 111 2.59 -6.23 -15.97
N ILE A 112 3.68 -6.95 -15.74
CA ILE A 112 4.20 -7.20 -14.39
C ILE A 112 4.61 -5.89 -13.73
N MET A 113 5.35 -5.04 -14.44
CA MET A 113 5.81 -3.75 -13.95
C MET A 113 4.63 -2.82 -13.60
N ASN A 114 3.64 -2.70 -14.47
CA ASN A 114 2.44 -1.89 -14.23
C ASN A 114 1.67 -2.36 -13.00
N ARG A 115 1.57 -3.67 -12.79
CA ARG A 115 0.94 -4.24 -11.58
C ARG A 115 1.72 -3.88 -10.31
N HIS A 116 3.04 -3.88 -10.36
CA HIS A 116 3.88 -3.46 -9.24
C HIS A 116 3.76 -1.97 -8.97
N ILE A 117 3.75 -1.13 -10.01
CA ILE A 117 3.56 0.32 -9.91
C ILE A 117 2.21 0.63 -9.26
N SER A 118 1.12 0.02 -9.74
CA SER A 118 -0.20 0.22 -9.14
C SER A 118 -0.25 -0.13 -7.66
N GLY A 119 0.44 -1.20 -7.25
CA GLY A 119 0.57 -1.57 -5.84
C GLY A 119 1.33 -0.53 -4.99
N GLN A 120 2.37 0.09 -5.56
CA GLN A 120 3.14 1.15 -4.90
C GLN A 120 2.33 2.44 -4.76
N GLU A 121 1.63 2.83 -5.83
CA GLU A 121 0.82 4.05 -5.88
C GLU A 121 -0.25 4.08 -4.81
N ILE A 122 -0.92 2.95 -4.53
CA ILE A 122 -1.92 2.85 -3.45
C ILE A 122 -1.34 3.35 -2.13
N PHE A 123 -0.15 2.88 -1.75
CA PHE A 123 0.48 3.29 -0.50
C PHE A 123 0.95 4.74 -0.52
N LEU A 124 1.40 5.25 -1.67
CA LEU A 124 1.77 6.65 -1.82
C LEU A 124 0.55 7.56 -1.66
N TYR A 125 -0.59 7.20 -2.27
CA TYR A 125 -1.84 7.95 -2.10
C TYR A 125 -2.37 7.87 -0.67
N MET A 126 -2.33 6.69 -0.02
CA MET A 126 -2.67 6.58 1.40
C MET A 126 -1.78 7.47 2.27
N GLY A 127 -0.48 7.54 1.94
CA GLY A 127 0.47 8.44 2.59
C GLY A 127 0.14 9.92 2.42
N SER A 128 -0.47 10.30 1.28
CA SER A 128 -0.94 11.66 1.03
C SER A 128 -2.29 11.95 1.71
N TYR A 129 -3.22 10.98 1.73
CA TYR A 129 -4.54 11.16 2.31
C TYR A 129 -4.53 11.18 3.84
N ALA A 130 -3.69 10.38 4.48
CA ALA A 130 -3.69 10.27 5.95
C ALA A 130 -3.46 11.61 6.66
N PRO A 131 -2.48 12.47 6.28
CA PRO A 131 -2.32 13.78 6.88
C PRO A 131 -3.50 14.72 6.58
N ALA A 132 -4.12 14.62 5.39
CA ALA A 132 -5.28 15.42 5.02
C ALA A 132 -6.48 15.09 5.93
N PHE A 133 -6.74 13.81 6.21
CA PHE A 133 -7.75 13.40 7.18
C PHE A 133 -7.36 13.76 8.62
N GLY A 134 -6.07 13.80 8.94
CA GLY A 134 -5.57 14.35 10.20
C GLY A 134 -5.96 15.82 10.38
N MET A 135 -5.73 16.66 9.37
CA MET A 135 -6.13 18.06 9.35
C MET A 135 -7.67 18.23 9.40
N LEU A 136 -8.41 17.41 8.66
CA LEU A 136 -9.87 17.40 8.71
C LEU A 136 -10.37 17.08 10.11
N GLY A 137 -9.72 16.17 10.81
CA GLY A 137 -10.00 15.85 12.20
C GLY A 137 -9.80 17.04 13.16
N THR A 138 -8.81 17.90 12.90
CA THR A 138 -8.65 19.13 13.70
C THR A 138 -9.85 20.08 13.53
N VAL A 139 -10.26 20.26 12.28
CA VAL A 139 -11.42 21.13 11.99
C VAL A 139 -12.69 20.58 12.64
N LEU A 140 -12.94 19.27 12.53
CA LEU A 140 -14.08 18.61 13.16
C LEU A 140 -14.02 18.75 14.70
N GLY A 141 -12.86 18.53 15.31
CA GLY A 141 -12.66 18.69 16.76
C GLY A 141 -12.97 20.11 17.22
N LEU A 142 -12.53 21.12 16.48
CA LEU A 142 -12.83 22.52 16.78
C LEU A 142 -14.31 22.87 16.56
N ILE A 143 -14.95 22.34 15.52
CA ILE A 143 -16.40 22.54 15.29
C ILE A 143 -17.21 21.97 16.45
N VAL A 144 -16.91 20.72 16.87
CA VAL A 144 -17.59 20.10 18.00
C VAL A 144 -17.38 20.91 19.28
N MET A 145 -16.15 21.36 19.53
CA MET A 145 -15.80 22.21 20.67
C MET A 145 -16.63 23.51 20.66
N MET A 146 -16.71 24.20 19.54
CA MET A 146 -17.45 25.45 19.40
C MET A 146 -18.97 25.26 19.56
N ASN A 147 -19.51 24.16 19.04
CA ASN A 147 -20.92 23.86 19.14
C ASN A 147 -21.34 23.56 20.58
N ASN A 148 -20.52 22.81 21.31
CA ASN A 148 -20.76 22.55 22.74
C ASN A 148 -20.65 23.81 23.59
N PHE A 149 -19.77 24.73 23.23
CA PHE A 149 -19.62 26.00 23.93
C PHE A 149 -20.80 26.96 23.69
N GLY A 150 -21.32 26.99 22.45
CA GLY A 150 -22.43 27.91 22.06
C GLY A 150 -23.83 27.42 22.39
N GLY A 151 -24.00 26.10 22.63
CA GLY A 151 -25.35 25.50 22.79
C GLY A 151 -26.01 25.62 24.17
N SER A 152 -25.32 26.12 25.18
CA SER A 152 -25.87 26.24 26.54
C SER A 152 -26.42 27.65 26.79
N GLY A 153 -27.47 27.99 26.04
CA GLY A 153 -28.25 29.21 26.25
C GLY A 153 -29.30 29.11 27.36
N ASP A 154 -29.22 28.12 28.25
CA ASP A 154 -30.13 28.04 29.39
C ASP A 154 -29.55 28.84 30.57
N GLU A 155 -30.17 29.96 30.85
CA GLU A 155 -29.77 30.98 31.83
C GLU A 155 -29.92 30.51 33.30
N THR A 156 -29.71 29.25 33.62
CA THR A 156 -29.71 28.80 35.01
C THR A 156 -28.31 28.92 35.61
N LEU A 157 -28.23 29.71 36.61
CA LEU A 157 -27.18 30.38 37.38
C LEU A 157 -26.05 29.50 38.00
N ASP A 158 -25.76 28.32 37.51
CA ASP A 158 -24.55 27.57 37.91
C ASP A 158 -23.63 27.37 36.75
N PHE A 159 -22.95 28.45 36.38
CA PHE A 159 -21.96 28.47 35.31
C PHE A 159 -20.68 27.83 35.87
N ASP A 160 -20.56 26.51 35.80
CA ASP A 160 -19.28 25.83 36.09
C ASP A 160 -18.28 26.11 35.00
N VAL A 161 -17.60 27.24 35.12
CA VAL A 161 -16.52 27.69 34.20
C VAL A 161 -15.44 26.62 34.08
N ALA A 162 -15.18 25.87 35.17
CA ALA A 162 -14.15 24.84 35.17
C ALA A 162 -14.56 23.63 34.32
N ALA A 163 -15.84 23.21 34.37
CA ALA A 163 -16.35 22.13 33.55
C ALA A 163 -16.30 22.51 32.04
N LYS A 164 -16.74 23.71 31.68
CA LYS A 164 -16.68 24.22 30.32
C LYS A 164 -15.24 24.35 29.78
N PHE A 165 -14.32 24.80 30.62
CA PHE A 165 -12.90 24.89 30.26
C PHE A 165 -12.29 23.50 30.05
N ALA A 166 -12.66 22.50 30.87
CA ALA A 166 -12.22 21.12 30.69
C ALA A 166 -12.73 20.51 29.35
N GLU A 167 -13.98 20.84 28.98
CA GLU A 167 -14.54 20.40 27.68
C GLU A 167 -13.83 21.05 26.49
N LEU A 168 -13.50 22.33 26.57
CA LEU A 168 -12.67 23.02 25.56
C LEU A 168 -11.31 22.35 25.40
N LEU A 169 -10.62 22.06 26.51
CA LEU A 169 -9.33 21.37 26.48
C LEU A 169 -9.45 19.96 25.88
N GLY A 170 -10.55 19.25 26.16
CA GLY A 170 -10.85 17.94 25.58
C GLY A 170 -11.00 17.99 24.05
N GLY A 171 -11.74 18.97 23.51
CA GLY A 171 -11.90 19.18 22.08
C GLY A 171 -10.59 19.53 21.37
N MET A 172 -9.76 20.38 22.00
CA MET A 172 -8.42 20.69 21.50
C MET A 172 -7.51 19.47 21.50
N GLY A 173 -7.57 18.63 22.55
CA GLY A 173 -6.82 17.38 22.64
C GLY A 173 -7.17 16.43 21.49
N LEU A 174 -8.47 16.25 21.22
CA LEU A 174 -8.95 15.44 20.10
C LEU A 174 -8.41 15.95 18.75
N ALA A 175 -8.46 17.26 18.53
CA ALA A 175 -7.95 17.89 17.31
C ALA A 175 -6.46 17.61 17.10
N LEU A 176 -5.64 17.75 18.13
CA LEU A 176 -4.19 17.50 18.03
C LEU A 176 -3.87 16.02 17.79
N ILE A 177 -4.59 15.10 18.44
CA ILE A 177 -4.38 13.65 18.30
C ILE A 177 -4.69 13.17 16.88
N THR A 178 -5.73 13.71 16.24
CA THR A 178 -6.05 13.33 14.85
C THR A 178 -4.93 13.71 13.88
N THR A 179 -4.36 14.90 14.02
CA THR A 179 -3.20 15.31 13.21
C THR A 179 -1.98 14.44 13.47
N PHE A 180 -1.71 14.14 14.74
CA PHE A 180 -0.63 13.24 15.12
C PHE A 180 -0.76 11.89 14.43
N TYR A 181 -1.94 11.25 14.45
CA TYR A 181 -2.17 9.99 13.75
C TYR A 181 -2.04 10.12 12.24
N GLY A 182 -2.53 11.20 11.64
CA GLY A 182 -2.39 11.44 10.21
C GLY A 182 -0.94 11.41 9.75
N VAL A 183 -0.08 12.17 10.45
CA VAL A 183 1.36 12.23 10.17
C VAL A 183 2.06 10.92 10.49
N LEU A 184 1.69 10.26 11.60
CA LEU A 184 2.28 8.99 12.02
C LEU A 184 2.02 7.89 11.00
N PHE A 185 0.76 7.67 10.60
CA PHE A 185 0.42 6.63 9.63
C PHE A 185 1.05 6.90 8.25
N ALA A 186 1.07 8.15 7.81
CA ALA A 186 1.71 8.51 6.55
C ALA A 186 3.20 8.16 6.56
N ASN A 187 3.94 8.66 7.54
CA ASN A 187 5.41 8.61 7.51
C ASN A 187 6.02 7.32 8.08
N LEU A 188 5.32 6.62 8.98
CA LEU A 188 5.80 5.37 9.56
C LEU A 188 5.29 4.12 8.85
N ILE A 189 4.14 4.20 8.19
CA ILE A 189 3.51 3.03 7.59
C ILE A 189 3.43 3.16 6.07
N PHE A 190 2.63 4.10 5.56
CA PHE A 190 2.27 4.11 4.15
C PHE A 190 3.46 4.46 3.23
N LEU A 191 4.14 5.57 3.48
CA LEU A 191 5.27 6.01 2.66
C LEU A 191 6.46 5.03 2.70
N PRO A 192 6.89 4.49 3.85
CA PRO A 192 7.96 3.49 3.88
C PRO A 192 7.62 2.20 3.16
N ILE A 193 6.35 1.73 3.24
CA ILE A 193 5.89 0.55 2.50
C ILE A 193 5.94 0.81 1.00
N GLY A 194 5.39 1.93 0.53
CA GLY A 194 5.45 2.34 -0.88
C GLY A 194 6.88 2.43 -1.39
N GLY A 195 7.77 3.06 -0.63
CA GLY A 195 9.20 3.18 -0.97
C GLY A 195 9.94 1.84 -0.99
N LYS A 196 9.59 0.90 -0.09
CA LYS A 196 10.17 -0.44 -0.09
C LYS A 196 9.70 -1.27 -1.28
N LEU A 197 8.42 -1.16 -1.64
CA LEU A 197 7.86 -1.81 -2.83
C LEU A 197 8.52 -1.29 -4.10
N LYS A 198 8.75 0.01 -4.20
CA LYS A 198 9.46 0.62 -5.32
C LYS A 198 10.85 0.01 -5.50
N ARG A 199 11.66 -0.02 -4.45
CA ARG A 199 13.01 -0.61 -4.48
C ARG A 199 13.04 -2.10 -4.79
N LYS A 200 11.95 -2.83 -4.52
CA LYS A 200 11.84 -4.26 -4.86
C LYS A 200 11.47 -4.50 -6.33
N SER A 201 10.87 -3.53 -6.98
CA SER A 201 10.45 -3.65 -8.39
C SER A 201 11.49 -3.09 -9.38
N GLU A 202 12.49 -2.35 -8.89
CA GLU A 202 13.68 -1.91 -9.64
C GLU A 202 14.73 -3.00 -9.68
#